data_d964b1b96e8d4e9893a7d2a71cebb613
#
_entry.id   d964b1b96e8d4e9893a7d2a71cebb613
#
_cell.length_a   1.000
_cell.length_b   1.000
_cell.length_c   1.000
_cell.angle_alpha   90.00
_cell.angle_beta   90.00
_cell.angle_gamma   90.00
#
_symmetry.space_group_name_H-M   'P 1'
#
loop_
_entity.id
_entity.type
_entity.pdbx_description
1 polymer ?
#
loop_
_entity_poly.entity_id
_entity_poly.type
_entity_poly.pdbx_seq_one_letter_code
_entity_poly.pdbx_strand_id
1 'polypeptide(L)'
;MSWLFPTSGNGDENNEGPSSAMVASSLSSYVARYAMVRSWWNDDCSRAMRSWAAKYFEDHITPSVLAAELELIQKASGSTSSAGDQWDEDEMTVKGSRVSREITTTYVKDECALEMVLRVPSSYPLRSVEVECTKRIGISEDRWRRWVLQIIRVTASSDGSLLDAVMLWKGNVDKEFEGVEPCPICYSILNPKNMGLPSLPCKTCSNKYHNSCLYKWFNQSGKNKCPICQQPFC
;
A
#
# COMPACT_ATOMS: atom_id res chain seq x y z
N MET A 1 0.04 -30.53 -30.89
CA MET A 1 -0.33 -29.52 -29.89
C MET A 1 0.65 -28.36 -30.01
N SER A 2 0.41 -27.49 -31.00
CA SER A 2 1.34 -26.41 -31.38
C SER A 2 0.58 -25.08 -31.48
N TRP A 3 0.25 -24.48 -30.30
CA TRP A 3 -0.57 -23.26 -30.26
C TRP A 3 0.00 -22.17 -29.33
N LEU A 4 1.32 -22.02 -29.22
CA LEU A 4 1.82 -21.07 -28.23
C LEU A 4 2.81 -19.98 -28.68
N PHE A 5 3.24 -19.92 -29.96
CA PHE A 5 4.13 -18.81 -30.38
C PHE A 5 3.89 -18.44 -31.86
N PRO A 6 3.58 -17.18 -32.18
CA PRO A 6 3.70 -16.67 -33.54
C PRO A 6 5.17 -16.40 -33.87
N THR A 7 5.65 -16.91 -35.00
CA THR A 7 6.97 -16.69 -35.58
C THR A 7 7.10 -15.26 -36.12
N SER A 8 8.30 -14.72 -35.98
CA SER A 8 8.76 -13.41 -36.46
C SER A 8 8.52 -13.19 -37.94
N GLY A 9 7.84 -12.10 -38.27
CA GLY A 9 7.85 -11.47 -39.60
C GLY A 9 8.49 -10.10 -39.49
N ASN A 10 9.54 -9.84 -40.30
CA ASN A 10 10.16 -8.54 -40.47
C ASN A 10 9.19 -7.58 -41.18
N GLY A 11 9.03 -6.40 -40.61
CA GLY A 11 8.37 -5.27 -41.23
C GLY A 11 8.60 -4.02 -40.42
N ASP A 12 9.40 -3.09 -40.96
CA ASP A 12 9.61 -1.75 -40.44
C ASP A 12 8.26 -1.01 -40.38
N GLU A 13 7.74 -0.75 -39.18
CA GLU A 13 6.66 0.23 -39.01
C GLU A 13 6.80 0.93 -37.65
N ASN A 14 6.85 2.24 -37.70
CA ASN A 14 6.64 3.31 -36.74
C ASN A 14 6.39 2.85 -35.27
N ASN A 15 7.38 3.07 -34.44
CA ASN A 15 7.40 2.77 -33.03
C ASN A 15 6.57 3.81 -32.23
N GLU A 16 5.24 3.74 -32.34
CA GLU A 16 4.36 4.27 -31.30
C GLU A 16 4.14 3.13 -30.29
N GLY A 17 4.78 3.24 -29.13
CA GLY A 17 4.60 2.29 -28.05
C GLY A 17 3.12 2.14 -27.66
N PRO A 18 2.67 0.95 -27.21
CA PRO A 18 1.27 0.68 -26.90
C PRO A 18 0.74 1.71 -25.90
N SER A 19 -0.43 2.30 -26.19
CA SER A 19 -1.06 3.28 -25.32
C SER A 19 -1.28 2.70 -23.91
N SER A 20 -1.21 3.56 -22.89
CA SER A 20 -1.39 3.18 -21.48
C SER A 20 -2.64 2.33 -21.24
N ALA A 21 -3.72 2.59 -21.98
CA ALA A 21 -4.96 1.81 -21.95
C ALA A 21 -4.80 0.39 -22.50
N MET A 22 -3.97 0.16 -23.53
CA MET A 22 -3.71 -1.18 -24.08
C MET A 22 -2.84 -2.00 -23.11
N VAL A 23 -1.89 -1.38 -22.42
CA VAL A 23 -1.06 -2.06 -21.41
C VAL A 23 -1.91 -2.44 -20.20
N ALA A 24 -2.78 -1.56 -19.73
CA ALA A 24 -3.70 -1.84 -18.63
C ALA A 24 -4.70 -2.96 -18.98
N SER A 25 -5.28 -2.94 -20.19
CA SER A 25 -6.21 -3.98 -20.65
C SER A 25 -5.53 -5.34 -20.86
N SER A 26 -4.28 -5.37 -21.30
CA SER A 26 -3.51 -6.61 -21.43
C SER A 26 -3.16 -7.19 -20.07
N LEU A 27 -2.80 -6.37 -19.08
CA LEU A 27 -2.47 -6.82 -17.71
C LEU A 27 -3.70 -7.34 -16.96
N SER A 28 -4.84 -6.68 -17.05
CA SER A 28 -6.12 -7.18 -16.51
C SER A 28 -6.45 -8.57 -17.10
N SER A 29 -6.22 -8.78 -18.39
CA SER A 29 -6.38 -10.07 -19.04
C SER A 29 -5.38 -11.14 -18.50
N TYR A 30 -4.15 -10.76 -18.17
CA TYR A 30 -3.16 -11.68 -17.58
C TYR A 30 -3.54 -12.04 -16.14
N VAL A 31 -3.90 -11.06 -15.32
CA VAL A 31 -4.25 -11.27 -13.90
C VAL A 31 -5.50 -12.13 -13.78
N ALA A 32 -6.53 -11.92 -14.62
CA ALA A 32 -7.73 -12.76 -14.66
C ALA A 32 -7.42 -14.24 -14.97
N ARG A 33 -6.47 -14.49 -15.87
CA ARG A 33 -6.00 -15.87 -16.15
C ARG A 33 -5.35 -16.53 -14.93
N TYR A 34 -4.60 -15.76 -14.15
CA TYR A 34 -3.95 -16.31 -12.95
C TYR A 34 -4.92 -16.59 -11.80
N ALA A 35 -6.07 -15.92 -11.73
CA ALA A 35 -7.10 -16.26 -10.74
C ALA A 35 -7.64 -17.68 -10.92
N MET A 36 -7.90 -18.10 -12.16
CA MET A 36 -8.31 -19.47 -12.45
C MET A 36 -7.22 -20.50 -12.10
N VAL A 37 -5.96 -20.18 -12.44
CA VAL A 37 -4.82 -21.05 -12.13
C VAL A 37 -4.60 -21.14 -10.62
N ARG A 38 -4.83 -20.06 -9.90
CA ARG A 38 -4.72 -20.01 -8.43
C ARG A 38 -5.82 -20.87 -7.75
N SER A 39 -7.07 -20.78 -8.22
CA SER A 39 -8.15 -21.63 -7.72
C SER A 39 -7.83 -23.10 -7.95
N TRP A 40 -7.48 -23.48 -9.19
CA TRP A 40 -7.06 -24.85 -9.49
C TRP A 40 -5.86 -25.30 -8.64
N TRP A 41 -4.85 -24.44 -8.46
CA TRP A 41 -3.70 -24.71 -7.61
C TRP A 41 -4.08 -25.03 -6.16
N ASN A 42 -5.01 -24.28 -5.58
CA ASN A 42 -5.41 -24.44 -4.19
C ASN A 42 -6.33 -25.66 -3.99
N ASP A 43 -7.27 -25.90 -4.92
CA ASP A 43 -8.38 -26.78 -4.71
C ASP A 43 -8.14 -28.18 -5.32
N ASP A 44 -7.63 -28.25 -6.55
CA ASP A 44 -7.62 -29.50 -7.35
C ASP A 44 -6.22 -30.07 -7.61
N CYS A 45 -5.16 -29.34 -7.29
CA CYS A 45 -3.81 -29.69 -7.70
C CYS A 45 -3.18 -30.73 -6.76
N SER A 46 -2.63 -31.83 -7.30
CA SER A 46 -1.87 -32.81 -6.53
C SER A 46 -0.57 -32.21 -5.98
N ARG A 47 -0.04 -32.77 -4.89
CA ARG A 47 1.20 -32.26 -4.26
C ARG A 47 2.39 -32.21 -5.23
N ALA A 48 2.55 -33.22 -6.06
CA ALA A 48 3.63 -33.29 -7.05
C ALA A 48 3.48 -32.19 -8.12
N MET A 49 2.24 -32.00 -8.61
CA MET A 49 1.94 -30.95 -9.58
C MET A 49 2.12 -29.55 -8.98
N ARG A 50 1.75 -29.36 -7.71
CA ARG A 50 2.00 -28.07 -7.01
C ARG A 50 3.49 -27.73 -6.96
N SER A 51 4.34 -28.70 -6.65
CA SER A 51 5.78 -28.49 -6.61
C SER A 51 6.35 -28.13 -7.98
N TRP A 52 5.91 -28.87 -9.01
CA TRP A 52 6.32 -28.58 -10.39
C TRP A 52 5.86 -27.19 -10.86
N ALA A 53 4.58 -26.89 -10.67
CA ALA A 53 4.02 -25.60 -11.08
C ALA A 53 4.67 -24.44 -10.34
N ALA A 54 4.93 -24.57 -9.02
CA ALA A 54 5.63 -23.53 -8.26
C ALA A 54 7.00 -23.21 -8.86
N LYS A 55 7.76 -24.26 -9.21
CA LYS A 55 9.08 -24.09 -9.84
C LYS A 55 8.96 -23.47 -11.23
N TYR A 56 7.99 -23.91 -12.03
CA TYR A 56 7.76 -23.34 -13.36
C TYR A 56 7.41 -21.84 -13.28
N PHE A 57 6.56 -21.45 -12.32
CA PHE A 57 6.25 -20.03 -12.10
C PHE A 57 7.46 -19.23 -11.64
N GLU A 58 8.26 -19.79 -10.72
CA GLU A 58 9.48 -19.14 -10.24
C GLU A 58 10.48 -18.87 -11.37
N ASP A 59 10.67 -19.84 -12.27
CA ASP A 59 11.68 -19.76 -13.32
C ASP A 59 11.22 -18.92 -14.54
N HIS A 60 9.91 -18.94 -14.88
CA HIS A 60 9.44 -18.43 -16.17
C HIS A 60 8.37 -17.33 -16.06
N ILE A 61 7.50 -17.37 -15.04
CA ILE A 61 6.34 -16.48 -14.98
C ILE A 61 6.57 -15.32 -14.02
N THR A 62 6.96 -15.60 -12.78
CA THR A 62 7.12 -14.59 -11.74
C THR A 62 8.07 -13.46 -12.13
N PRO A 63 9.24 -13.70 -12.77
CA PRO A 63 10.14 -12.62 -13.15
C PRO A 63 9.50 -11.64 -14.16
N SER A 64 8.74 -12.17 -15.12
CA SER A 64 8.07 -11.37 -16.15
C SER A 64 6.90 -10.57 -15.58
N VAL A 65 6.08 -11.19 -14.74
CA VAL A 65 4.95 -10.53 -14.06
C VAL A 65 5.45 -9.44 -13.13
N LEU A 66 6.45 -9.74 -12.30
CA LEU A 66 7.03 -8.75 -11.38
C LEU A 66 7.66 -7.58 -12.14
N ALA A 67 8.33 -7.83 -13.27
CA ALA A 67 8.90 -6.78 -14.09
C ALA A 67 7.81 -5.82 -14.63
N ALA A 68 6.70 -6.36 -15.13
CA ALA A 68 5.57 -5.57 -15.62
C ALA A 68 4.89 -4.77 -14.51
N GLU A 69 4.67 -5.39 -13.34
CA GLU A 69 4.09 -4.71 -12.17
C GLU A 69 4.97 -3.56 -11.67
N LEU A 70 6.29 -3.77 -11.59
CA LEU A 70 7.22 -2.71 -11.20
C LEU A 70 7.28 -1.57 -12.22
N GLU A 71 7.16 -1.88 -13.51
CA GLU A 71 7.08 -0.87 -14.56
C GLU A 71 5.81 -0.01 -14.44
N LEU A 72 4.67 -0.63 -14.11
CA LEU A 72 3.42 0.11 -13.85
C LEU A 72 3.56 1.03 -12.64
N ILE A 73 4.14 0.54 -11.55
CA ILE A 73 4.39 1.34 -10.34
C ILE A 73 5.30 2.53 -10.68
N GLN A 74 6.37 2.31 -11.45
CA GLN A 74 7.27 3.38 -11.87
C GLN A 74 6.58 4.41 -12.78
N LYS A 75 5.74 3.97 -13.71
CA LYS A 75 4.95 4.88 -14.54
C LYS A 75 3.96 5.69 -13.71
N ALA A 76 3.32 5.08 -12.73
CA ALA A 76 2.38 5.77 -11.85
C ALA A 76 3.09 6.80 -10.96
N SER A 77 4.33 6.54 -10.52
CA SER A 77 5.12 7.48 -9.71
C SER A 77 5.76 8.62 -10.50
N GLY A 78 5.99 8.45 -11.82
CA GLY A 78 6.67 9.44 -12.68
C GLY A 78 5.76 10.29 -13.57
N SER A 79 4.44 10.10 -13.54
CA SER A 79 3.51 10.80 -14.45
C SER A 79 3.12 12.17 -13.89
N THR A 80 3.81 13.23 -14.31
CA THR A 80 3.44 14.64 -14.10
C THR A 80 2.31 15.09 -15.03
N SER A 81 1.14 14.47 -15.04
CA SER A 81 0.01 14.98 -15.83
C SER A 81 -1.36 14.71 -15.21
N SER A 82 -1.96 15.79 -14.81
CA SER A 82 -3.39 16.16 -14.76
C SER A 82 -4.43 15.03 -14.77
N ALA A 83 -4.62 14.33 -13.68
CA ALA A 83 -5.91 13.78 -13.24
C ALA A 83 -5.74 13.26 -11.80
N GLY A 84 -6.42 13.82 -10.90
CA GLY A 84 -6.85 13.56 -9.51
C GLY A 84 -6.30 12.44 -8.63
N ASP A 85 -5.48 11.51 -9.11
CA ASP A 85 -5.00 10.34 -8.33
C ASP A 85 -3.46 10.24 -8.27
N GLN A 86 -2.77 11.38 -8.39
CA GLN A 86 -1.32 11.41 -8.45
C GLN A 86 -0.69 11.39 -7.05
N TRP A 87 0.38 10.62 -6.91
CA TRP A 87 1.21 10.63 -5.72
C TRP A 87 1.94 11.96 -5.63
N ASP A 88 1.84 12.63 -4.51
CA ASP A 88 2.76 13.70 -4.16
C ASP A 88 4.10 13.03 -3.83
N GLU A 89 5.12 13.24 -4.67
CA GLU A 89 6.45 12.65 -4.48
C GLU A 89 7.08 13.12 -3.15
N ASP A 90 6.69 14.28 -2.67
CA ASP A 90 7.13 14.81 -1.37
C ASP A 90 6.50 14.03 -0.20
N GLU A 91 5.31 13.45 -0.39
CA GLU A 91 4.63 12.67 0.65
C GLU A 91 4.85 11.16 0.52
N MET A 92 5.01 10.61 -0.69
CA MET A 92 5.08 9.17 -0.90
C MET A 92 6.15 8.74 -1.89
N THR A 93 6.99 7.81 -1.49
CA THR A 93 7.99 7.16 -2.35
C THR A 93 7.77 5.66 -2.42
N VAL A 94 7.92 5.08 -3.61
CA VAL A 94 7.82 3.64 -3.83
C VAL A 94 9.10 3.14 -4.48
N LYS A 95 9.72 2.13 -3.87
CA LYS A 95 10.94 1.47 -4.37
C LYS A 95 10.69 -0.01 -4.57
N GLY A 96 10.88 -0.49 -5.78
CA GLY A 96 10.76 -1.90 -6.12
C GLY A 96 12.11 -2.53 -6.45
N SER A 97 12.35 -3.74 -5.96
CA SER A 97 13.52 -4.54 -6.26
C SER A 97 13.13 -5.88 -6.88
N ARG A 98 13.62 -6.14 -8.10
CA ARG A 98 13.43 -7.42 -8.78
C ARG A 98 14.22 -8.55 -8.10
N VAL A 99 15.37 -8.23 -7.51
CA VAL A 99 16.26 -9.22 -6.90
C VAL A 99 15.71 -9.71 -5.56
N SER A 100 15.34 -8.79 -4.66
CA SER A 100 14.74 -9.14 -3.38
C SER A 100 13.25 -9.48 -3.49
N ARG A 101 12.62 -9.19 -4.63
CA ARG A 101 11.16 -9.30 -4.84
C ARG A 101 10.36 -8.53 -3.79
N GLU A 102 10.84 -7.35 -3.45
CA GLU A 102 10.21 -6.47 -2.46
C GLU A 102 9.81 -5.14 -3.08
N ILE A 103 8.67 -4.62 -2.64
CA ILE A 103 8.20 -3.28 -2.93
C ILE A 103 8.07 -2.55 -1.60
N THR A 104 8.93 -1.57 -1.39
CA THR A 104 8.92 -0.73 -0.20
C THR A 104 8.21 0.56 -0.52
N THR A 105 7.15 0.84 0.20
CA THR A 105 6.37 2.08 0.09
C THR A 105 6.56 2.88 1.36
N THR A 106 7.07 4.10 1.22
CA THR A 106 7.29 5.03 2.33
C THR A 106 6.38 6.23 2.15
N TYR A 107 5.60 6.54 3.17
CA TYR A 107 4.75 7.72 3.25
C TYR A 107 5.29 8.64 4.34
N VAL A 108 5.57 9.89 3.99
CA VAL A 108 6.13 10.89 4.90
C VAL A 108 5.09 11.96 5.13
N LYS A 109 4.74 12.20 6.41
CA LYS A 109 3.89 13.32 6.80
C LYS A 109 4.47 13.99 8.02
N ASP A 110 4.70 15.30 7.92
CA ASP A 110 5.45 16.08 8.90
C ASP A 110 6.86 15.45 9.10
N GLU A 111 7.23 15.11 10.32
CA GLU A 111 8.53 14.51 10.65
C GLU A 111 8.48 12.96 10.71
N CYS A 112 7.37 12.35 10.27
CA CYS A 112 7.12 10.92 10.47
C CYS A 112 6.99 10.16 9.16
N ALA A 113 7.67 9.04 9.08
CA ALA A 113 7.60 8.11 7.97
C ALA A 113 6.85 6.82 8.36
N LEU A 114 5.84 6.49 7.57
CA LEU A 114 5.17 5.18 7.59
C LEU A 114 5.80 4.33 6.49
N GLU A 115 6.05 3.07 6.77
CA GLU A 115 6.68 2.20 5.80
C GLU A 115 6.00 0.84 5.74
N MET A 116 5.59 0.47 4.53
CA MET A 116 5.03 -0.84 4.20
C MET A 116 5.95 -1.55 3.22
N VAL A 117 6.17 -2.82 3.44
CA VAL A 117 6.92 -3.70 2.55
C VAL A 117 5.99 -4.81 2.05
N LEU A 118 5.85 -4.91 0.73
CA LEU A 118 5.20 -6.03 0.06
C LEU A 118 6.29 -7.00 -0.39
N ARG A 119 6.28 -8.23 0.15
CA ARG A 119 7.15 -9.31 -0.31
C ARG A 119 6.42 -10.20 -1.29
N VAL A 120 6.96 -10.28 -2.49
CA VAL A 120 6.39 -11.08 -3.58
C VAL A 120 7.01 -12.48 -3.53
N PRO A 121 6.21 -13.54 -3.30
CA PRO A 121 6.75 -14.90 -3.25
C PRO A 121 7.32 -15.34 -4.60
N SER A 122 8.26 -16.30 -4.57
CA SER A 122 8.91 -16.80 -5.79
C SER A 122 7.93 -17.42 -6.78
N SER A 123 6.81 -17.94 -6.31
CA SER A 123 5.74 -18.50 -7.14
C SER A 123 4.53 -17.56 -7.32
N TYR A 124 4.74 -16.26 -7.27
CA TYR A 124 3.70 -15.28 -7.58
C TYR A 124 3.25 -15.40 -9.06
N PRO A 125 1.96 -15.28 -9.38
CA PRO A 125 0.82 -14.98 -8.53
C PRO A 125 0.10 -16.20 -7.93
N LEU A 126 0.68 -17.41 -7.93
CA LEU A 126 0.06 -18.58 -7.31
C LEU A 126 -0.13 -18.40 -5.80
N ARG A 127 0.84 -17.80 -5.14
CA ARG A 127 0.77 -17.45 -3.72
C ARG A 127 0.53 -15.96 -3.55
N SER A 128 -0.21 -15.61 -2.51
CA SER A 128 -0.44 -14.23 -2.13
C SER A 128 0.84 -13.55 -1.65
N VAL A 129 0.90 -12.24 -1.80
CA VAL A 129 1.98 -11.42 -1.25
C VAL A 129 1.96 -11.44 0.28
N GLU A 130 3.13 -11.24 0.87
CA GLU A 130 3.28 -11.00 2.30
C GLU A 130 3.39 -9.49 2.52
N VAL A 131 2.66 -8.98 3.53
CA VAL A 131 2.59 -7.56 3.83
C VAL A 131 3.18 -7.32 5.20
N GLU A 132 4.23 -6.54 5.27
CA GLU A 132 4.91 -6.17 6.51
C GLU A 132 4.86 -4.66 6.72
N CYS A 133 4.69 -4.23 7.95
CA CYS A 133 4.83 -2.84 8.35
C CYS A 133 6.12 -2.66 9.13
N THR A 134 7.08 -2.00 8.53
CA THR A 134 8.38 -1.77 9.16
C THR A 134 8.32 -0.57 10.09
N LYS A 135 7.55 0.46 9.72
CA LYS A 135 7.34 1.65 10.56
C LYS A 135 5.84 1.95 10.63
N ARG A 136 5.29 1.86 11.83
CA ARG A 136 3.88 2.07 12.11
C ARG A 136 3.71 3.22 13.10
N ILE A 137 3.40 4.38 12.58
CA ILE A 137 3.28 5.60 13.37
C ILE A 137 1.81 6.04 13.34
N GLY A 138 1.22 6.25 14.51
CA GLY A 138 -0.16 6.72 14.64
C GLY A 138 -1.25 5.69 14.33
N ILE A 139 -0.91 4.50 13.85
CA ILE A 139 -1.86 3.46 13.43
C ILE A 139 -1.94 2.35 14.47
N SER A 140 -3.15 2.03 14.93
CA SER A 140 -3.37 0.92 15.86
C SER A 140 -3.17 -0.43 15.19
N GLU A 141 -2.80 -1.45 16.00
CA GLU A 141 -2.60 -2.84 15.54
C GLU A 141 -3.83 -3.40 14.81
N ASP A 142 -5.04 -3.20 15.36
CA ASP A 142 -6.27 -3.73 14.78
C ASP A 142 -6.60 -3.07 13.44
N ARG A 143 -6.25 -1.78 13.29
CA ARG A 143 -6.44 -1.05 12.03
C ARG A 143 -5.46 -1.54 10.98
N TRP A 144 -4.18 -1.71 11.35
CA TRP A 144 -3.16 -2.27 10.48
C TRP A 144 -3.54 -3.68 9.99
N ARG A 145 -3.99 -4.57 10.89
CA ARG A 145 -4.44 -5.92 10.51
C ARG A 145 -5.57 -5.89 9.48
N ARG A 146 -6.52 -4.97 9.61
CA ARG A 146 -7.58 -4.80 8.61
C ARG A 146 -7.02 -4.36 7.26
N TRP A 147 -6.07 -3.43 7.24
CA TRP A 147 -5.42 -3.00 6.00
C TRP A 147 -4.65 -4.13 5.33
N VAL A 148 -3.90 -4.92 6.09
CA VAL A 148 -3.20 -6.10 5.57
C VAL A 148 -4.16 -7.07 4.90
N LEU A 149 -5.30 -7.38 5.53
CA LEU A 149 -6.32 -8.26 4.94
C LEU A 149 -6.92 -7.68 3.67
N GLN A 150 -7.15 -6.38 3.60
CA GLN A 150 -7.63 -5.71 2.39
C GLN A 150 -6.60 -5.78 1.26
N ILE A 151 -5.33 -5.53 1.55
CA ILE A 151 -4.22 -5.60 0.58
C ILE A 151 -4.07 -7.02 0.03
N ILE A 152 -4.05 -8.03 0.91
CA ILE A 152 -4.00 -9.44 0.49
C ILE A 152 -5.21 -9.79 -0.38
N ARG A 153 -6.40 -9.32 -0.04
CA ARG A 153 -7.61 -9.56 -0.82
C ARG A 153 -7.54 -8.92 -2.20
N VAL A 154 -7.05 -7.68 -2.31
CA VAL A 154 -6.88 -7.00 -3.60
C VAL A 154 -5.87 -7.75 -4.46
N THR A 155 -4.69 -8.05 -3.95
CA THR A 155 -3.66 -8.79 -4.71
C THR A 155 -4.05 -10.25 -5.02
N ALA A 156 -5.02 -10.81 -4.30
CA ALA A 156 -5.56 -12.14 -4.56
C ALA A 156 -6.76 -12.13 -5.52
N SER A 157 -7.35 -10.96 -5.81
CA SER A 157 -8.47 -10.85 -6.75
C SER A 157 -8.03 -11.09 -8.20
N SER A 158 -9.02 -11.31 -9.09
CA SER A 158 -8.76 -11.55 -10.51
C SER A 158 -8.21 -10.33 -11.25
N ASP A 159 -8.50 -9.13 -10.74
CA ASP A 159 -8.18 -7.85 -11.40
C ASP A 159 -7.21 -6.99 -10.59
N GLY A 160 -6.77 -7.46 -9.40
CA GLY A 160 -5.91 -6.70 -8.52
C GLY A 160 -4.43 -6.83 -8.86
N SER A 161 -3.74 -5.70 -8.90
CA SER A 161 -2.30 -5.57 -9.14
C SER A 161 -1.55 -5.20 -7.86
N LEU A 162 -0.22 -5.24 -7.91
CA LEU A 162 0.63 -4.70 -6.83
C LEU A 162 0.49 -3.18 -6.74
N LEU A 163 0.23 -2.50 -7.86
CA LEU A 163 -0.06 -1.07 -7.88
C LEU A 163 -1.36 -0.77 -7.08
N ASP A 164 -2.43 -1.55 -7.30
CA ASP A 164 -3.69 -1.37 -6.55
C ASP A 164 -3.49 -1.55 -5.05
N ALA A 165 -2.63 -2.49 -4.65
CA ALA A 165 -2.26 -2.69 -3.25
C ALA A 165 -1.58 -1.46 -2.64
N VAL A 166 -0.65 -0.85 -3.38
CA VAL A 166 0.05 0.37 -2.99
C VAL A 166 -0.93 1.55 -2.90
N MET A 167 -1.81 1.71 -3.90
CA MET A 167 -2.83 2.77 -3.91
C MET A 167 -3.85 2.62 -2.79
N LEU A 168 -4.29 1.39 -2.52
CA LEU A 168 -5.19 1.10 -1.39
C LEU A 168 -4.53 1.47 -0.05
N TRP A 169 -3.25 1.12 0.13
CA TRP A 169 -2.52 1.49 1.34
C TRP A 169 -2.41 3.02 1.47
N LYS A 170 -2.04 3.72 0.41
CA LYS A 170 -2.01 5.19 0.37
C LYS A 170 -3.35 5.78 0.79
N GLY A 171 -4.44 5.38 0.14
CA GLY A 171 -5.77 5.87 0.46
C GLY A 171 -6.24 5.59 1.90
N ASN A 172 -5.76 4.48 2.50
CA ASN A 172 -6.01 4.20 3.91
C ASN A 172 -5.20 5.13 4.83
N VAL A 173 -3.95 5.43 4.47
CA VAL A 173 -3.10 6.37 5.22
C VAL A 173 -3.66 7.79 5.10
N ASP A 174 -4.02 8.24 3.90
CA ASP A 174 -4.60 9.57 3.68
C ASP A 174 -5.85 9.78 4.55
N LYS A 175 -6.76 8.82 4.57
CA LYS A 175 -7.98 8.86 5.42
C LYS A 175 -7.67 8.90 6.91
N GLU A 176 -6.57 8.30 7.34
CA GLU A 176 -6.16 8.34 8.75
C GLU A 176 -5.68 9.71 9.19
N PHE A 177 -5.00 10.42 8.30
CA PHE A 177 -4.46 11.76 8.55
C PHE A 177 -5.41 12.89 8.11
N GLU A 178 -6.47 12.57 7.36
CA GLU A 178 -7.46 13.54 6.91
C GLU A 178 -8.15 14.21 8.10
N GLY A 179 -8.12 15.55 8.14
CA GLY A 179 -8.75 16.35 9.20
C GLY A 179 -8.11 16.16 10.59
N VAL A 180 -6.90 15.64 10.66
CA VAL A 180 -6.15 15.59 11.91
C VAL A 180 -5.46 16.94 12.12
N GLU A 181 -5.92 17.68 13.13
CA GLU A 181 -5.29 18.92 13.56
C GLU A 181 -4.17 18.65 14.56
N PRO A 182 -3.11 19.49 14.57
CA PRO A 182 -2.04 19.37 15.54
C PRO A 182 -2.56 19.59 16.96
N CYS A 183 -1.98 18.88 17.91
CA CYS A 183 -2.30 19.05 19.33
C CYS A 183 -1.95 20.46 19.80
N PRO A 184 -2.92 21.25 20.37
CA PRO A 184 -2.65 22.64 20.78
C PRO A 184 -1.67 22.80 21.96
N ILE A 185 -1.20 21.69 22.55
CA ILE A 185 -0.22 21.72 23.66
C ILE A 185 1.21 21.57 23.15
N CYS A 186 1.45 20.67 22.20
CA CYS A 186 2.80 20.42 21.68
C CYS A 186 2.99 20.89 20.22
N TYR A 187 1.91 21.36 19.58
CA TYR A 187 1.88 21.86 18.20
C TYR A 187 2.33 20.82 17.15
N SER A 188 2.27 19.54 17.48
CA SER A 188 2.60 18.43 16.58
C SER A 188 1.39 17.54 16.35
N ILE A 189 1.29 16.96 15.16
CA ILE A 189 0.26 15.94 14.84
C ILE A 189 0.61 14.66 15.56
N LEU A 190 1.90 14.30 15.63
CA LEU A 190 2.34 13.09 16.30
C LEU A 190 2.95 13.38 17.66
N ASN A 191 2.59 12.55 18.62
CA ASN A 191 3.16 12.65 19.96
C ASN A 191 4.60 12.14 19.96
N PRO A 192 5.60 12.94 20.38
CA PRO A 192 7.00 12.54 20.33
C PRO A 192 7.37 11.33 21.21
N LYS A 193 6.48 10.93 22.16
CA LYS A 193 6.75 9.81 23.07
C LYS A 193 6.19 8.49 22.58
N ASN A 194 4.95 8.49 22.11
CA ASN A 194 4.24 7.26 21.73
C ASN A 194 3.78 7.25 20.26
N MET A 195 4.17 8.29 19.51
CA MET A 195 3.84 8.45 18.10
C MET A 195 2.33 8.32 17.79
N GLY A 196 1.49 8.64 18.77
CA GLY A 196 0.03 8.58 18.64
C GLY A 196 -0.55 9.89 18.15
N LEU A 197 -1.73 9.82 17.50
CA LEU A 197 -2.49 10.99 17.06
C LEU A 197 -3.25 11.64 18.22
N PRO A 198 -3.62 12.95 18.11
CA PRO A 198 -4.52 13.61 19.06
C PRO A 198 -5.90 12.95 19.03
N SER A 199 -6.27 12.25 20.11
CA SER A 199 -7.48 11.43 20.17
C SER A 199 -8.50 11.86 21.23
N LEU A 200 -8.13 12.76 22.14
CA LEU A 200 -9.00 13.24 23.20
C LEU A 200 -9.62 14.59 22.83
N PRO A 201 -10.91 14.63 22.40
CA PRO A 201 -11.58 15.89 22.07
C PRO A 201 -12.11 16.57 23.32
N CYS A 202 -12.01 17.90 23.37
CA CYS A 202 -12.75 18.71 24.32
C CYS A 202 -14.22 18.81 23.85
N LYS A 203 -15.17 18.48 24.69
CA LYS A 203 -16.61 18.53 24.34
C LYS A 203 -17.12 19.94 24.06
N THR A 204 -16.44 20.98 24.56
CA THR A 204 -16.88 22.39 24.40
C THR A 204 -16.30 23.03 23.15
N CYS A 205 -14.99 22.87 22.87
CA CYS A 205 -14.33 23.54 21.75
C CYS A 205 -13.86 22.58 20.65
N SER A 206 -14.11 21.28 20.78
CA SER A 206 -13.79 20.21 19.84
C SER A 206 -12.29 20.02 19.54
N ASN A 207 -11.40 20.84 20.08
CA ASN A 207 -9.97 20.67 19.93
C ASN A 207 -9.52 19.30 20.47
N LYS A 208 -8.70 18.60 19.70
CA LYS A 208 -8.18 17.28 20.06
C LYS A 208 -6.77 17.39 20.66
N TYR A 209 -6.50 16.58 21.63
CA TYR A 209 -5.24 16.55 22.37
C TYR A 209 -4.63 15.16 22.39
N HIS A 210 -3.31 15.08 22.44
CA HIS A 210 -2.66 13.85 22.82
C HIS A 210 -2.95 13.53 24.29
N ASN A 211 -3.19 12.27 24.57
CA ASN A 211 -3.46 11.79 25.91
C ASN A 211 -2.37 12.23 26.90
N SER A 212 -1.11 11.98 26.59
CA SER A 212 0.04 12.35 27.43
C SER A 212 0.21 13.87 27.61
N CYS A 213 -0.10 14.67 26.57
CA CYS A 213 -0.01 16.12 26.65
C CYS A 213 -1.07 16.68 27.59
N LEU A 214 -2.32 16.20 27.46
CA LEU A 214 -3.42 16.69 28.28
C LEU A 214 -3.27 16.28 29.76
N TYR A 215 -2.86 15.05 30.05
CA TYR A 215 -2.58 14.64 31.43
C TYR A 215 -1.42 15.41 32.06
N LYS A 216 -0.37 15.70 31.29
CA LYS A 216 0.73 16.55 31.74
C LYS A 216 0.22 17.96 32.08
N TRP A 217 -0.66 18.52 31.23
CA TRP A 217 -1.28 19.81 31.49
C TRP A 217 -2.11 19.82 32.78
N PHE A 218 -2.96 18.81 33.02
CA PHE A 218 -3.76 18.70 34.25
C PHE A 218 -2.87 18.63 35.48
N ASN A 219 -1.82 17.83 35.45
CA ASN A 219 -0.88 17.68 36.56
C ASN A 219 -0.12 18.97 36.86
N GLN A 220 0.26 19.74 35.85
CA GLN A 220 1.01 20.98 36.01
C GLN A 220 0.11 22.15 36.43
N SER A 221 -1.10 22.22 35.88
CA SER A 221 -2.02 23.31 36.20
C SER A 221 -2.81 23.08 37.47
N GLY A 222 -2.88 21.86 37.99
CA GLY A 222 -3.72 21.46 39.11
C GLY A 222 -5.23 21.60 38.83
N LYS A 223 -5.64 21.80 37.58
CA LYS A 223 -7.02 22.06 37.16
C LYS A 223 -7.41 21.15 36.01
N ASN A 224 -8.58 20.50 36.15
CA ASN A 224 -9.16 19.68 35.05
C ASN A 224 -9.95 20.58 34.06
N LYS A 225 -9.27 21.57 33.48
CA LYS A 225 -9.85 22.51 32.52
C LYS A 225 -9.14 22.41 31.17
N CYS A 226 -9.90 22.62 30.11
CA CYS A 226 -9.35 22.66 28.75
C CYS A 226 -8.31 23.79 28.60
N PRO A 227 -7.14 23.55 28.00
CA PRO A 227 -6.13 24.59 27.80
C PRO A 227 -6.61 25.78 26.98
N ILE A 228 -7.52 25.56 26.04
CA ILE A 228 -7.99 26.59 25.07
C ILE A 228 -9.25 27.30 25.60
N CYS A 229 -10.36 26.58 25.83
CA CYS A 229 -11.62 27.21 26.19
C CYS A 229 -11.82 27.41 27.70
N GLN A 230 -10.90 26.91 28.55
CA GLN A 230 -10.92 27.01 30.02
C GLN A 230 -12.16 26.39 30.70
N GLN A 231 -13.01 25.71 29.93
CA GLN A 231 -14.15 24.98 30.48
C GLN A 231 -13.71 23.64 31.08
N PRO A 232 -14.48 23.07 32.02
CA PRO A 232 -14.18 21.73 32.54
C PRO A 232 -14.00 20.71 31.42
N PHE A 233 -12.95 19.89 31.51
CA PHE A 233 -12.69 18.84 30.53
C PHE A 233 -13.45 17.58 30.95
N CYS A 234 -14.52 17.26 30.21
CA CYS A 234 -15.41 16.11 30.49
C CYS A 234 -15.36 15.10 29.37
#